data_1c9f6053f55d7ce899735df78d99b2d3
#
_entry.id   1c9f6053f55d7ce899735df78d99b2d3
#
_cell.length_a   1.000
_cell.length_b   1.000
_cell.length_c   1.000
_cell.angle_alpha   90.00
_cell.angle_beta   90.00
_cell.angle_gamma   90.00
#
_symmetry.space_group_name_H-M   'P 1'
#
loop_
_entity.id
_entity.type
_entity.pdbx_description
1 polymer ?
#
loop_
_entity_poly.entity_id
_entity_poly.type
_entity_poly.pdbx_seq_one_letter_code
_entity_poly.pdbx_strand_id
1 'polypeptide(L)'
;MADVEIKYGLAGVIADDTAVSKVMPETNSLTYRGYAVQDLAAQCRFEETAYLIWNGELPTKAQLDDFNAKEKRERGLSDDLISVMRKFPKGAHPMATLRTAVSFLGIEDSEIEDHATDKLYDRAISLYAKIPQIVATDFRLRNGKEPIAPDNSLGFSENFFYMCFGEVPAPEIVKCFDVSMTLYAEHSFNASTFTARVIAS
;
A
#
# COMPACT_ATOMS: atom_id res chain seq x y z
N MET A 1 43.71 3.48 -18.59
CA MET A 1 42.49 3.54 -17.73
C MET A 1 41.34 3.21 -18.66
N ALA A 2 40.53 2.20 -18.35
CA ALA A 2 39.33 1.93 -19.17
C ALA A 2 38.39 3.14 -19.04
N ASP A 3 37.90 3.63 -20.18
CA ASP A 3 36.88 4.67 -20.20
C ASP A 3 35.63 4.16 -19.46
N VAL A 4 35.37 4.72 -18.28
CA VAL A 4 34.17 4.41 -17.52
C VAL A 4 33.00 5.19 -18.10
N GLU A 5 32.14 4.52 -18.84
CA GLU A 5 30.91 5.11 -19.38
C GLU A 5 29.91 5.42 -18.26
N ILE A 6 29.58 6.69 -18.08
CA ILE A 6 28.55 7.10 -17.12
C ILE A 6 27.15 6.82 -17.70
N LYS A 7 26.39 5.96 -17.06
CA LYS A 7 25.00 5.64 -17.42
C LYS A 7 24.03 6.60 -16.71
N TYR A 8 23.62 7.66 -17.38
CA TYR A 8 22.71 8.65 -16.82
C TYR A 8 21.36 8.02 -16.49
N GLY A 9 20.89 8.25 -15.26
CA GLY A 9 19.63 7.69 -14.75
C GLY A 9 19.61 6.17 -14.67
N LEU A 10 20.79 5.52 -14.64
CA LEU A 10 20.97 4.07 -14.65
C LEU A 10 20.39 3.37 -15.89
N ALA A 11 20.24 4.08 -17.01
CA ALA A 11 19.72 3.49 -18.24
C ALA A 11 20.59 2.29 -18.69
N GLY A 12 19.97 1.12 -18.84
CA GLY A 12 20.64 -0.13 -19.23
C GLY A 12 21.52 -0.77 -18.14
N VAL A 13 21.49 -0.25 -16.91
CA VAL A 13 22.13 -0.90 -15.77
C VAL A 13 21.15 -1.87 -15.10
N ILE A 14 21.54 -3.13 -15.03
CA ILE A 14 20.80 -4.14 -14.26
C ILE A 14 21.13 -3.92 -12.78
N ALA A 15 20.12 -3.54 -11.99
CA ALA A 15 20.28 -3.30 -10.57
C ALA A 15 20.01 -4.57 -9.75
N ASP A 16 18.97 -5.32 -10.11
CA ASP A 16 18.59 -6.57 -9.45
C ASP A 16 17.53 -7.33 -10.26
N ASP A 17 17.21 -8.56 -9.80
CA ASP A 17 16.11 -9.37 -10.31
C ASP A 17 14.90 -9.32 -9.38
N THR A 18 13.69 -9.39 -9.95
CA THR A 18 12.44 -9.51 -9.17
C THR A 18 11.60 -10.66 -9.69
N ALA A 19 11.04 -11.43 -8.73
CA ALA A 19 10.04 -12.45 -9.02
C ALA A 19 8.60 -11.92 -8.79
N VAL A 20 8.44 -10.65 -8.42
CA VAL A 20 7.14 -10.10 -8.02
C VAL A 20 6.32 -9.69 -9.23
N SER A 21 6.91 -8.93 -10.15
CA SER A 21 6.19 -8.46 -11.34
C SER A 21 7.06 -8.46 -12.59
N LYS A 22 6.41 -8.51 -13.75
CA LYS A 22 7.06 -8.33 -15.04
C LYS A 22 6.23 -7.41 -15.91
N VAL A 23 6.83 -6.28 -16.29
CA VAL A 23 6.27 -5.36 -17.29
C VAL A 23 6.66 -5.85 -18.69
N MET A 24 5.69 -5.98 -19.59
CA MET A 24 5.87 -6.43 -20.98
C MET A 24 5.35 -5.34 -21.92
N PRO A 25 6.18 -4.33 -22.26
CA PRO A 25 5.75 -3.20 -23.12
C PRO A 25 5.30 -3.65 -24.51
N GLU A 26 5.92 -4.69 -25.04
CA GLU A 26 5.63 -5.24 -26.39
C GLU A 26 4.22 -5.80 -26.54
N THR A 27 3.60 -6.21 -25.42
CA THR A 27 2.23 -6.74 -25.37
C THR A 27 1.26 -5.85 -24.58
N ASN A 28 1.74 -4.67 -24.13
CA ASN A 28 1.02 -3.79 -23.20
C ASN A 28 0.46 -4.58 -22.00
N SER A 29 1.27 -5.45 -21.43
CA SER A 29 0.86 -6.35 -20.36
C SER A 29 1.76 -6.22 -19.13
N LEU A 30 1.21 -6.65 -17.99
CA LEU A 30 1.85 -6.70 -16.69
C LEU A 30 1.43 -8.01 -16.02
N THR A 31 2.37 -8.66 -15.36
CA THR A 31 2.06 -9.85 -14.55
C THR A 31 2.51 -9.65 -13.11
N TYR A 32 1.76 -10.19 -12.15
CA TYR A 32 2.15 -10.33 -10.76
C TYR A 32 2.33 -11.81 -10.44
N ARG A 33 3.53 -12.21 -10.01
CA ARG A 33 3.87 -13.62 -9.71
C ARG A 33 3.49 -14.59 -10.85
N GLY A 34 3.52 -14.11 -12.12
CA GLY A 34 3.15 -14.88 -13.29
C GLY A 34 1.69 -14.79 -13.71
N TYR A 35 0.80 -14.26 -12.89
CA TYR A 35 -0.61 -14.05 -13.23
C TYR A 35 -0.77 -12.74 -14.02
N ALA A 36 -1.54 -12.79 -15.10
CA ALA A 36 -1.83 -11.58 -15.89
C ALA A 36 -2.69 -10.60 -15.07
N VAL A 37 -2.30 -9.32 -15.06
CA VAL A 37 -3.02 -8.30 -14.27
C VAL A 37 -4.47 -8.13 -14.73
N GLN A 38 -4.76 -8.38 -16.01
CA GLN A 38 -6.11 -8.34 -16.59
C GLN A 38 -7.01 -9.40 -15.93
N ASP A 39 -6.48 -10.61 -15.71
CA ASP A 39 -7.23 -11.70 -15.08
C ASP A 39 -7.45 -11.41 -13.59
N LEU A 40 -6.43 -10.89 -12.90
CA LEU A 40 -6.55 -10.46 -11.50
C LEU A 40 -7.60 -9.35 -11.35
N ALA A 41 -7.58 -8.32 -12.21
CA ALA A 41 -8.55 -7.24 -12.19
C ALA A 41 -10.00 -7.71 -12.47
N ALA A 42 -10.16 -8.74 -13.32
CA ALA A 42 -11.47 -9.28 -13.66
C ALA A 42 -12.03 -10.21 -12.58
N GLN A 43 -11.19 -11.01 -11.93
CA GLN A 43 -11.62 -12.16 -11.12
C GLN A 43 -11.31 -12.04 -9.64
N CYS A 44 -10.30 -11.23 -9.25
CA CYS A 44 -9.87 -11.10 -7.87
C CYS A 44 -10.32 -9.77 -7.26
N ARG A 45 -10.33 -9.72 -5.93
CA ARG A 45 -10.35 -8.49 -5.16
C ARG A 45 -8.93 -8.00 -4.92
N PHE A 46 -8.79 -6.74 -4.54
CA PHE A 46 -7.48 -6.17 -4.24
C PHE A 46 -6.76 -6.91 -3.11
N GLU A 47 -7.47 -7.37 -2.08
CA GLU A 47 -6.91 -8.13 -0.97
C GLU A 47 -6.26 -9.45 -1.43
N GLU A 48 -6.84 -10.13 -2.43
CA GLU A 48 -6.27 -11.35 -3.02
C GLU A 48 -4.99 -11.01 -3.81
N THR A 49 -5.00 -9.90 -4.53
CA THR A 49 -3.82 -9.40 -5.27
C THR A 49 -2.69 -9.01 -4.30
N ALA A 50 -3.00 -8.32 -3.21
CA ALA A 50 -2.04 -7.96 -2.18
C ALA A 50 -1.42 -9.22 -1.53
N TYR A 51 -2.24 -10.21 -1.21
CA TYR A 51 -1.77 -11.50 -0.70
C TYR A 51 -0.83 -12.18 -1.69
N LEU A 52 -1.23 -12.27 -2.97
CA LEU A 52 -0.42 -12.86 -4.05
C LEU A 52 0.97 -12.22 -4.14
N ILE A 53 1.03 -10.89 -4.15
CA ILE A 53 2.30 -10.15 -4.29
C ILE A 53 3.26 -10.52 -3.15
N TRP A 54 2.77 -10.60 -1.92
CA TRP A 54 3.60 -10.87 -0.74
C TRP A 54 3.92 -12.34 -0.53
N ASN A 55 2.98 -13.24 -0.83
CA ASN A 55 3.11 -14.67 -0.51
C ASN A 55 3.46 -15.54 -1.72
N GLY A 56 3.41 -15.00 -2.93
CA GLY A 56 3.86 -15.69 -4.16
C GLY A 56 2.78 -16.44 -4.92
N GLU A 57 1.67 -16.83 -4.26
CA GLU A 57 0.55 -17.56 -4.84
C GLU A 57 -0.78 -16.95 -4.39
N LEU A 58 -1.84 -17.16 -5.17
CA LEU A 58 -3.18 -16.76 -4.79
C LEU A 58 -3.64 -17.48 -3.52
N PRO A 59 -4.34 -16.80 -2.60
CA PRO A 59 -4.77 -17.42 -1.37
C PRO A 59 -5.87 -18.46 -1.57
N THR A 60 -5.84 -19.50 -0.78
CA THR A 60 -7.06 -20.28 -0.49
C THR A 60 -8.03 -19.40 0.32
N LYS A 61 -9.31 -19.84 0.38
CA LYS A 61 -10.30 -19.10 1.19
C LYS A 61 -9.85 -18.91 2.64
N ALA A 62 -9.31 -19.96 3.27
CA ALA A 62 -8.85 -19.88 4.66
C ALA A 62 -7.68 -18.89 4.85
N GLN A 63 -6.74 -18.87 3.90
CA GLN A 63 -5.62 -17.93 3.92
C GLN A 63 -6.08 -16.48 3.71
N LEU A 64 -7.03 -16.25 2.81
CA LEU A 64 -7.62 -14.92 2.61
C LEU A 64 -8.39 -14.45 3.84
N ASP A 65 -9.17 -15.33 4.45
CA ASP A 65 -9.91 -15.02 5.68
C ASP A 65 -8.95 -14.63 6.82
N ASP A 66 -7.83 -15.34 6.99
CA ASP A 66 -6.81 -15.02 8.00
C ASP A 66 -6.07 -13.70 7.68
N PHE A 67 -5.71 -13.50 6.43
CA PHE A 67 -5.07 -12.26 5.95
C PHE A 67 -5.96 -11.04 6.21
N ASN A 68 -7.23 -11.13 5.84
CA ASN A 68 -8.22 -10.06 6.08
C ASN A 68 -8.46 -9.85 7.58
N ALA A 69 -8.46 -10.91 8.37
CA ALA A 69 -8.58 -10.79 9.81
C ALA A 69 -7.36 -10.08 10.44
N LYS A 70 -6.14 -10.33 9.94
CA LYS A 70 -4.93 -9.60 10.36
C LYS A 70 -5.02 -8.13 9.98
N GLU A 71 -5.32 -7.83 8.72
CA GLU A 71 -5.49 -6.46 8.24
C GLU A 71 -6.49 -5.68 9.09
N LYS A 72 -7.67 -6.26 9.35
CA LYS A 72 -8.72 -5.63 10.16
C LYS A 72 -8.30 -5.37 11.61
N ARG A 73 -7.48 -6.23 12.22
CA ARG A 73 -6.94 -6.00 13.57
C ARG A 73 -5.95 -4.86 13.62
N GLU A 74 -5.21 -4.64 12.52
CA GLU A 74 -4.22 -3.58 12.41
C GLU A 74 -4.81 -2.21 12.04
N ARG A 75 -6.09 -2.15 11.67
CA ARG A 75 -6.79 -0.88 11.43
C ARG A 75 -6.82 -0.06 12.71
N GLY A 76 -6.81 1.22 12.54
CA GLY A 76 -6.85 2.18 13.65
C GLY A 76 -5.55 2.98 13.76
N LEU A 77 -5.70 4.27 13.92
CA LEU A 77 -4.62 5.19 14.27
C LEU A 77 -4.74 5.54 15.75
N SER A 78 -3.62 5.79 16.39
CA SER A 78 -3.59 6.28 17.77
C SER A 78 -4.21 7.68 17.86
N ASP A 79 -4.74 8.02 19.03
CA ASP A 79 -5.23 9.36 19.31
C ASP A 79 -4.10 10.39 19.20
N ASP A 80 -2.87 10.02 19.55
CA ASP A 80 -1.68 10.85 19.44
C ASP A 80 -1.37 11.19 17.99
N LEU A 81 -1.36 10.21 17.09
CA LEU A 81 -1.17 10.45 15.66
C LEU A 81 -2.27 11.33 15.09
N ILE A 82 -3.54 11.05 15.40
CA ILE A 82 -4.67 11.89 14.96
C ILE A 82 -4.51 13.33 15.49
N SER A 83 -4.10 13.49 16.74
CA SER A 83 -3.85 14.80 17.35
C SER A 83 -2.73 15.57 16.64
N VAL A 84 -1.67 14.88 16.24
CA VAL A 84 -0.57 15.46 15.44
C VAL A 84 -1.07 15.85 14.04
N MET A 85 -1.83 14.98 13.37
CA MET A 85 -2.38 15.25 12.04
C MET A 85 -3.32 16.48 12.03
N ARG A 86 -4.06 16.73 13.10
CA ARG A 86 -4.90 17.93 13.26
C ARG A 86 -4.10 19.25 13.23
N LYS A 87 -2.80 19.20 13.54
CA LYS A 87 -1.92 20.37 13.54
C LYS A 87 -1.27 20.64 12.19
N PHE A 88 -1.40 19.73 11.23
CA PHE A 88 -0.81 19.92 9.92
C PHE A 88 -1.48 21.06 9.15
N PRO A 89 -0.70 21.91 8.47
CA PRO A 89 -1.26 22.97 7.65
C PRO A 89 -2.15 22.38 6.55
N LYS A 90 -3.39 22.86 6.43
CA LYS A 90 -4.35 22.38 5.41
C LYS A 90 -3.84 22.52 3.96
N GLY A 91 -2.95 23.48 3.71
CA GLY A 91 -2.31 23.71 2.42
C GLY A 91 -1.05 22.86 2.16
N ALA A 92 -0.62 22.00 3.11
CA ALA A 92 0.54 21.13 2.90
C ALA A 92 0.25 20.10 1.79
N HIS A 93 1.29 19.69 1.08
CA HIS A 93 1.13 18.64 0.07
C HIS A 93 0.70 17.32 0.73
N PRO A 94 -0.32 16.58 0.24
CA PRO A 94 -0.83 15.35 0.87
C PRO A 94 0.25 14.30 1.13
N MET A 95 1.22 14.16 0.21
CA MET A 95 2.33 13.22 0.40
C MET A 95 3.28 13.62 1.55
N ALA A 96 3.38 14.90 1.90
CA ALA A 96 4.15 15.33 3.07
C ALA A 96 3.45 14.91 4.36
N THR A 97 2.14 15.03 4.41
CA THR A 97 1.31 14.53 5.52
C THR A 97 1.46 13.02 5.67
N LEU A 98 1.28 12.28 4.57
CA LEU A 98 1.40 10.81 4.58
C LEU A 98 2.78 10.37 5.06
N ARG A 99 3.87 10.93 4.51
CA ARG A 99 5.25 10.64 4.93
C ARG A 99 5.46 10.86 6.42
N THR A 100 4.96 11.99 6.95
CA THR A 100 5.11 12.34 8.37
C THR A 100 4.32 11.39 9.25
N ALA A 101 3.09 11.04 8.86
CA ALA A 101 2.27 10.08 9.59
C ALA A 101 2.88 8.66 9.60
N VAL A 102 3.44 8.20 8.48
CA VAL A 102 4.15 6.91 8.42
C VAL A 102 5.40 6.94 9.31
N SER A 103 6.16 8.04 9.34
CA SER A 103 7.29 8.19 10.27
C SER A 103 6.84 8.16 11.74
N PHE A 104 5.67 8.72 12.04
CA PHE A 104 5.10 8.68 13.39
C PHE A 104 4.73 7.25 13.80
N LEU A 105 4.16 6.44 12.90
CA LEU A 105 3.91 5.02 13.17
C LEU A 105 5.19 4.27 13.54
N GLY A 106 6.33 4.61 12.92
CA GLY A 106 7.62 4.06 13.28
C GLY A 106 8.10 4.47 14.68
N ILE A 107 7.72 5.68 15.15
CA ILE A 107 8.03 6.14 16.53
C ILE A 107 7.19 5.35 17.55
N GLU A 108 5.97 4.99 17.20
CA GLU A 108 5.08 4.20 18.07
C GLU A 108 5.44 2.71 18.14
N ASP A 109 6.24 2.20 17.19
CA ASP A 109 6.68 0.81 17.17
C ASP A 109 7.87 0.60 18.12
N SER A 110 7.62 0.04 19.28
CA SER A 110 8.65 -0.23 20.28
C SER A 110 9.65 -1.31 19.85
N GLU A 111 9.34 -2.09 18.80
CA GLU A 111 10.20 -3.13 18.25
C GLU A 111 10.79 -2.74 16.89
N ILE A 112 10.84 -1.46 16.55
CA ILE A 112 11.24 -0.95 15.21
C ILE A 112 12.63 -1.46 14.78
N GLU A 113 13.51 -1.69 15.71
CA GLU A 113 14.89 -2.20 15.47
C GLU A 113 14.95 -3.74 15.29
N ASP A 114 13.84 -4.45 15.49
CA ASP A 114 13.81 -5.89 15.21
C ASP A 114 13.51 -6.12 13.72
N HIS A 115 14.50 -6.59 13.00
CA HIS A 115 14.44 -6.84 11.54
C HIS A 115 14.18 -8.31 11.18
N ALA A 116 13.68 -9.13 12.11
CA ALA A 116 13.26 -10.49 11.79
C ALA A 116 12.19 -10.49 10.69
N THR A 117 12.23 -11.46 9.78
CA THR A 117 11.38 -11.49 8.58
C THR A 117 9.88 -11.47 8.91
N ASP A 118 9.48 -12.17 9.95
CA ASP A 118 8.09 -12.19 10.45
C ASP A 118 7.68 -10.80 10.98
N LYS A 119 8.53 -10.11 11.70
CA LYS A 119 8.31 -8.74 12.19
C LYS A 119 8.18 -7.74 11.03
N LEU A 120 9.03 -7.86 10.01
CA LEU A 120 8.94 -7.03 8.80
C LEU A 120 7.62 -7.28 8.06
N TYR A 121 7.18 -8.53 7.97
CA TYR A 121 5.90 -8.88 7.37
C TYR A 121 4.71 -8.30 8.16
N ASP A 122 4.73 -8.41 9.48
CA ASP A 122 3.68 -7.84 10.34
C ASP A 122 3.61 -6.31 10.22
N ARG A 123 4.76 -5.63 10.14
CA ARG A 123 4.82 -4.18 9.84
C ARG A 123 4.26 -3.83 8.46
N ALA A 124 4.54 -4.65 7.46
CA ALA A 124 3.96 -4.44 6.12
C ALA A 124 2.43 -4.54 6.16
N ILE A 125 1.87 -5.53 6.88
CA ILE A 125 0.41 -5.64 7.09
C ILE A 125 -0.13 -4.43 7.86
N SER A 126 0.57 -3.99 8.90
CA SER A 126 0.17 -2.81 9.69
C SER A 126 0.13 -1.54 8.82
N LEU A 127 1.15 -1.31 7.99
CA LEU A 127 1.16 -0.18 7.04
C LEU A 127 0.04 -0.31 6.00
N TYR A 128 -0.17 -1.50 5.46
CA TYR A 128 -1.26 -1.78 4.51
C TYR A 128 -2.63 -1.41 5.10
N ALA A 129 -2.87 -1.74 6.36
CA ALA A 129 -4.10 -1.43 7.05
C ALA A 129 -4.25 0.06 7.41
N LYS A 130 -3.16 0.73 7.83
CA LYS A 130 -3.19 2.09 8.38
C LYS A 130 -3.07 3.20 7.34
N ILE A 131 -2.36 2.97 6.22
CA ILE A 131 -2.19 3.99 5.17
C ILE A 131 -3.53 4.50 4.63
N PRO A 132 -4.54 3.67 4.31
CA PRO A 132 -5.85 4.16 3.89
C PRO A 132 -6.51 5.08 4.91
N GLN A 133 -6.37 4.76 6.19
CA GLN A 133 -6.94 5.60 7.26
C GLN A 133 -6.20 6.93 7.41
N ILE A 134 -4.86 6.95 7.26
CA ILE A 134 -4.09 8.20 7.24
C ILE A 134 -4.59 9.10 6.10
N VAL A 135 -4.76 8.54 4.90
CA VAL A 135 -5.26 9.28 3.74
C VAL A 135 -6.66 9.83 3.98
N ALA A 136 -7.58 9.00 4.48
CA ALA A 136 -8.94 9.38 4.80
C ALA A 136 -8.99 10.45 5.90
N THR A 137 -8.17 10.30 6.95
CA THR A 137 -8.05 11.27 8.05
C THR A 137 -7.57 12.63 7.53
N ASP A 138 -6.50 12.67 6.72
CA ASP A 138 -5.99 13.91 6.12
C ASP A 138 -7.05 14.56 5.21
N PHE A 139 -7.70 13.76 4.35
CA PHE A 139 -8.78 14.24 3.50
C PHE A 139 -9.90 14.91 4.30
N ARG A 140 -10.37 14.29 5.37
CA ARG A 140 -11.45 14.85 6.22
C ARG A 140 -11.00 16.11 6.95
N LEU A 141 -9.82 16.10 7.57
CA LEU A 141 -9.30 17.26 8.31
C LEU A 141 -9.08 18.47 7.41
N ARG A 142 -8.58 18.28 6.18
CA ARG A 142 -8.45 19.36 5.18
C ARG A 142 -9.80 19.98 4.84
N ASN A 143 -10.85 19.18 4.80
CA ASN A 143 -12.21 19.64 4.51
C ASN A 143 -13.00 20.08 5.76
N GLY A 144 -12.32 20.24 6.90
CA GLY A 144 -12.94 20.68 8.14
C GLY A 144 -13.91 19.69 8.77
N LYS A 145 -13.72 18.39 8.46
CA LYS A 145 -14.54 17.29 8.97
C LYS A 145 -13.75 16.48 9.99
N GLU A 146 -14.45 15.87 10.96
CA GLU A 146 -13.83 14.95 11.91
C GLU A 146 -13.46 13.63 11.22
N PRO A 147 -12.32 13.01 11.58
CA PRO A 147 -11.97 11.66 11.14
C PRO A 147 -13.07 10.65 11.49
N ILE A 148 -13.23 9.62 10.65
CA ILE A 148 -14.10 8.49 10.90
C ILE A 148 -13.23 7.27 11.19
N ALA A 149 -13.53 6.57 12.28
CA ALA A 149 -12.88 5.32 12.61
C ALA A 149 -13.21 4.23 11.58
N PRO A 150 -12.31 3.27 11.33
CA PRO A 150 -12.59 2.16 10.42
C PRO A 150 -13.74 1.29 10.93
N ASP A 151 -14.50 0.73 10.00
CA ASP A 151 -15.51 -0.28 10.26
C ASP A 151 -14.97 -1.67 9.86
N ASN A 152 -14.74 -2.52 10.85
CA ASN A 152 -14.18 -3.86 10.65
C ASN A 152 -15.16 -4.85 9.99
N SER A 153 -16.43 -4.50 9.83
CA SER A 153 -17.38 -5.30 9.05
C SER A 153 -17.16 -5.16 7.54
N LEU A 154 -16.56 -4.03 7.10
CA LEU A 154 -16.35 -3.69 5.70
C LEU A 154 -15.05 -4.31 5.14
N GLY A 155 -15.02 -4.55 3.82
CA GLY A 155 -13.82 -4.89 3.07
C GLY A 155 -12.87 -3.69 2.95
N PHE A 156 -11.70 -3.90 2.35
CA PHE A 156 -10.65 -2.87 2.26
C PHE A 156 -11.13 -1.62 1.52
N SER A 157 -11.65 -1.79 0.32
CA SER A 157 -12.11 -0.68 -0.53
C SER A 157 -13.35 0.01 0.02
N GLU A 158 -14.33 -0.75 0.51
CA GLU A 158 -15.54 -0.22 1.15
C GLU A 158 -15.21 0.62 2.39
N ASN A 159 -14.30 0.11 3.22
CA ASN A 159 -13.88 0.81 4.44
C ASN A 159 -13.15 2.12 4.12
N PHE A 160 -12.33 2.16 3.07
CA PHE A 160 -11.68 3.40 2.63
C PHE A 160 -12.70 4.48 2.27
N PHE A 161 -13.71 4.14 1.46
CA PHE A 161 -14.79 5.08 1.13
C PHE A 161 -15.57 5.52 2.35
N TYR A 162 -15.92 4.58 3.23
CA TYR A 162 -16.61 4.89 4.47
C TYR A 162 -15.82 5.88 5.33
N MET A 163 -14.53 5.67 5.52
CA MET A 163 -13.68 6.58 6.28
C MET A 163 -13.57 7.97 5.63
N CYS A 164 -13.57 8.06 4.30
CA CYS A 164 -13.50 9.33 3.58
C CYS A 164 -14.81 10.10 3.63
N PHE A 165 -15.94 9.45 3.36
CA PHE A 165 -17.22 10.09 3.04
C PHE A 165 -18.30 9.86 4.09
N GLY A 166 -18.17 8.86 4.95
CA GLY A 166 -19.17 8.45 5.96
C GLY A 166 -20.18 7.45 5.43
N GLU A 167 -20.04 7.03 4.18
CA GLU A 167 -20.92 6.06 3.51
C GLU A 167 -20.11 5.23 2.50
N VAL A 168 -20.63 4.04 2.20
CA VAL A 168 -20.10 3.19 1.13
C VAL A 168 -20.87 3.52 -0.15
N PRO A 169 -20.17 3.88 -1.25
CA PRO A 169 -20.84 4.22 -2.51
C PRO A 169 -21.41 2.97 -3.19
N ALA A 170 -22.07 3.17 -4.34
CA ALA A 170 -22.61 2.08 -5.16
C ALA A 170 -21.54 1.02 -5.47
N PRO A 171 -21.92 -0.28 -5.52
CA PRO A 171 -20.96 -1.39 -5.71
C PRO A 171 -20.05 -1.24 -6.92
N GLU A 172 -20.54 -0.61 -7.99
CA GLU A 172 -19.76 -0.37 -9.21
C GLU A 172 -18.60 0.60 -8.97
N ILE A 173 -18.78 1.60 -8.11
CA ILE A 173 -17.75 2.56 -7.74
C ILE A 173 -16.69 1.86 -6.87
N VAL A 174 -17.12 1.05 -5.91
CA VAL A 174 -16.22 0.23 -5.08
C VAL A 174 -15.40 -0.71 -5.96
N LYS A 175 -16.06 -1.43 -6.89
CA LYS A 175 -15.36 -2.34 -7.82
C LYS A 175 -14.39 -1.59 -8.73
N CYS A 176 -14.73 -0.42 -9.22
CA CYS A 176 -13.84 0.40 -10.04
C CYS A 176 -12.57 0.79 -9.26
N PHE A 177 -12.72 1.19 -8.00
CA PHE A 177 -11.60 1.52 -7.13
C PHE A 177 -10.75 0.29 -6.82
N ASP A 178 -11.36 -0.83 -6.51
CA ASP A 178 -10.69 -2.11 -6.23
C ASP A 178 -9.83 -2.58 -7.42
N VAL A 179 -10.38 -2.50 -8.63
CA VAL A 179 -9.64 -2.75 -9.88
C VAL A 179 -8.48 -1.76 -10.05
N SER A 180 -8.70 -0.48 -9.76
CA SER A 180 -7.65 0.53 -9.81
C SER A 180 -6.50 0.19 -8.84
N MET A 181 -6.80 -0.21 -7.61
CA MET A 181 -5.79 -0.64 -6.65
C MET A 181 -5.01 -1.87 -7.12
N THR A 182 -5.70 -2.84 -7.74
CA THR A 182 -5.06 -4.02 -8.36
C THR A 182 -4.09 -3.62 -9.47
N LEU A 183 -4.49 -2.70 -10.35
CA LEU A 183 -3.65 -2.24 -11.48
C LEU A 183 -2.43 -1.43 -11.04
N TYR A 184 -2.51 -0.75 -9.90
CA TYR A 184 -1.41 0.06 -9.36
C TYR A 184 -0.56 -0.66 -8.29
N ALA A 185 -0.87 -1.92 -7.97
CA ALA A 185 -0.26 -2.62 -6.85
C ALA A 185 1.26 -2.81 -7.01
N GLU A 186 1.73 -3.07 -8.23
CA GLU A 186 3.14 -3.36 -8.48
C GLU A 186 3.50 -3.10 -9.95
N HIS A 187 4.71 -2.62 -10.23
CA HIS A 187 5.24 -2.52 -11.60
C HIS A 187 6.78 -2.58 -11.63
N SER A 188 7.38 -3.49 -10.84
CA SER A 188 8.83 -3.69 -10.77
C SER A 188 9.58 -2.57 -10.01
N PHE A 189 10.89 -2.46 -10.21
CA PHE A 189 11.73 -1.46 -9.52
C PHE A 189 11.54 -0.06 -10.09
N ASN A 190 10.43 0.61 -9.74
CA ASN A 190 10.35 2.05 -9.97
C ASN A 190 11.40 2.79 -9.11
N ALA A 191 11.64 4.07 -9.42
CA ALA A 191 12.67 4.87 -8.75
C ALA A 191 12.51 4.90 -7.21
N SER A 192 11.27 4.94 -6.70
CA SER A 192 10.99 4.97 -5.27
C SER A 192 11.26 3.62 -4.61
N THR A 193 10.79 2.53 -5.20
CA THR A 193 11.05 1.16 -4.71
C THR A 193 12.54 0.85 -4.71
N PHE A 194 13.25 1.18 -5.80
CA PHE A 194 14.69 1.00 -5.88
C PHE A 194 15.43 1.79 -4.80
N THR A 195 15.08 3.07 -4.62
CA THR A 195 15.72 3.93 -3.62
C THR A 195 15.47 3.40 -2.20
N ALA A 196 14.23 3.05 -1.88
CA ALA A 196 13.88 2.50 -0.57
C ALA A 196 14.65 1.21 -0.28
N ARG A 197 14.76 0.30 -1.26
CA ARG A 197 15.53 -0.92 -1.12
C ARG A 197 17.03 -0.67 -0.86
N VAL A 198 17.64 0.23 -1.63
CA VAL A 198 19.07 0.59 -1.46
C VAL A 198 19.33 1.19 -0.08
N ILE A 199 18.42 1.98 0.46
CA ILE A 199 18.56 2.59 1.78
C ILE A 199 18.37 1.55 2.90
N ALA A 200 17.48 0.57 2.68
CA ALA A 200 17.13 -0.45 3.67
C ALA A 200 18.07 -1.67 3.66
N SER A 201 18.98 -1.77 2.68
CA SER A 201 19.90 -2.92 2.51
C SER A 201 21.17 -2.82 3.34
#